data_3fa56947b4edc8f6c01b5a5ec2fa761b
#
_entry.id   3fa56947b4edc8f6c01b5a5ec2fa761b
#
_cell.length_a   1.000
_cell.length_b   1.000
_cell.length_c   1.000
_cell.angle_alpha   90.00
_cell.angle_beta   90.00
_cell.angle_gamma   90.00
#
_symmetry.space_group_name_H-M   'P 1'
#
loop_
_entity.id
_entity.type
_entity.pdbx_description
1 polymer ?
#
loop_
_entity_poly.entity_id
_entity_poly.type
_entity_poly.pdbx_seq_one_letter_code
_entity_poly.pdbx_strand_id
1 'polypeptide(L)'
;MASRNGKAPPPHLAARQQRVREAMAELKIDALLLTHGGDLAWLTDFTGDDSIGVVTARAITLVTDFRYEEQAQIESPWLKRVIRTGKMSDALMKVLGRSPGAVGFEANFTTVGQIDALKRAYTDKKRKAPRLKAVRDVLVNLRKTKDASEIDTIRRAARIAEEAFKAIRRLIRPGITESELAATLILEMRKRGASGGSFDAIVAAGPASSLPHYRPGMTAVEWNQPLLFDWGARYNGYCSDITRTLLLGKPPKKVREIYAIVLEAQLAAIDAIRPGVESHKVDAVARKIIKKAGYGKYFGHGLGHGIGRDIHELPVLRKNVKGEELRPGHVVTVEPGIY
;
A
#
# COMPACT_ATOMS: atom_id res chain seq x y z
N MET A 1 -19.58 -28.52 -0.39
CA MET A 1 -20.95 -27.98 -0.57
C MET A 1 -20.84 -26.45 -0.66
N ALA A 2 -21.35 -25.79 -1.71
CA ALA A 2 -21.27 -24.35 -1.84
C ALA A 2 -22.31 -23.70 -0.91
N SER A 3 -21.88 -22.89 0.05
CA SER A 3 -22.79 -22.16 0.95
C SER A 3 -23.64 -21.17 0.12
N ARG A 4 -24.95 -21.38 0.12
CA ARG A 4 -25.95 -20.43 -0.37
C ARG A 4 -26.23 -19.40 0.75
N ASN A 5 -25.28 -18.54 1.05
CA ASN A 5 -25.56 -17.40 1.93
C ASN A 5 -26.00 -16.23 1.04
N GLY A 6 -27.33 -15.97 1.03
CA GLY A 6 -27.95 -14.92 0.24
C GLY A 6 -27.73 -13.49 0.75
N LYS A 7 -26.60 -13.18 1.37
CA LYS A 7 -26.26 -11.81 1.77
C LYS A 7 -25.57 -11.11 0.60
N ALA A 8 -26.00 -9.91 0.27
CA ALA A 8 -25.30 -9.03 -0.66
C ALA A 8 -24.02 -8.46 -0.04
N PRO A 9 -22.99 -8.16 -0.85
CA PRO A 9 -21.83 -7.44 -0.34
C PRO A 9 -22.22 -6.03 0.13
N PRO A 10 -21.47 -5.43 1.06
CA PRO A 10 -21.62 -4.03 1.42
C PRO A 10 -21.60 -3.11 0.19
N PRO A 11 -22.33 -1.96 0.19
CA PRO A 11 -22.45 -1.10 -0.98
C PRO A 11 -21.11 -0.64 -1.60
N HIS A 12 -20.12 -0.30 -0.77
CA HIS A 12 -18.80 0.11 -1.26
C HIS A 12 -18.07 -1.04 -1.97
N LEU A 13 -18.19 -2.27 -1.48
CA LEU A 13 -17.62 -3.45 -2.16
C LEU A 13 -18.36 -3.76 -3.45
N ALA A 14 -19.69 -3.61 -3.47
CA ALA A 14 -20.48 -3.80 -4.68
C ALA A 14 -20.02 -2.85 -5.80
N ALA A 15 -19.79 -1.58 -5.48
CA ALA A 15 -19.28 -0.59 -6.42
C ALA A 15 -17.87 -0.94 -6.95
N ARG A 16 -16.95 -1.36 -6.06
CA ARG A 16 -15.60 -1.81 -6.45
C ARG A 16 -15.67 -3.04 -7.37
N GLN A 17 -16.51 -4.01 -7.03
CA GLN A 17 -16.72 -5.23 -7.82
C GLN A 17 -17.27 -4.93 -9.20
N GLN A 18 -18.18 -3.96 -9.32
CA GLN A 18 -18.72 -3.54 -10.61
C GLN A 18 -17.61 -2.95 -11.49
N ARG A 19 -16.77 -2.05 -10.96
CA ARG A 19 -15.64 -1.49 -11.71
C ARG A 19 -14.64 -2.55 -12.18
N VAL A 20 -14.37 -3.58 -11.36
CA VAL A 20 -13.53 -4.72 -11.77
C VAL A 20 -14.16 -5.50 -12.91
N ARG A 21 -15.47 -5.76 -12.87
CA ARG A 21 -16.18 -6.47 -13.95
C ARG A 21 -16.19 -5.67 -15.25
N GLU A 22 -16.34 -4.37 -15.20
CA GLU A 22 -16.23 -3.47 -16.35
C GLU A 22 -14.82 -3.56 -16.98
N ALA A 23 -13.77 -3.48 -16.18
CA ALA A 23 -12.40 -3.67 -16.65
C ALA A 23 -12.16 -5.09 -17.23
N MET A 24 -12.74 -6.12 -16.64
CA MET A 24 -12.69 -7.48 -17.18
C MET A 24 -13.34 -7.58 -18.56
N ALA A 25 -14.48 -6.92 -18.77
CA ALA A 25 -15.19 -6.89 -20.06
C ALA A 25 -14.36 -6.18 -21.15
N GLU A 26 -13.76 -5.02 -20.83
CA GLU A 26 -12.84 -4.30 -21.73
C GLU A 26 -11.63 -5.17 -22.11
N LEU A 27 -11.09 -5.90 -21.16
CA LEU A 27 -9.98 -6.82 -21.36
C LEU A 27 -10.38 -8.13 -22.06
N LYS A 28 -11.66 -8.38 -22.26
CA LYS A 28 -12.19 -9.63 -22.85
C LYS A 28 -11.67 -10.87 -22.10
N ILE A 29 -11.80 -10.84 -20.76
CA ILE A 29 -11.50 -11.98 -19.88
C ILE A 29 -12.77 -12.42 -19.14
N ASP A 30 -12.94 -13.74 -19.02
CA ASP A 30 -14.13 -14.35 -18.41
C ASP A 30 -13.98 -14.55 -16.91
N ALA A 31 -12.72 -14.65 -16.43
CA ALA A 31 -12.38 -14.71 -15.03
C ALA A 31 -11.08 -13.92 -14.76
N LEU A 32 -10.93 -13.44 -13.52
CA LEU A 32 -9.70 -12.80 -13.02
C LEU A 32 -9.27 -13.48 -11.73
N LEU A 33 -8.01 -13.90 -11.67
CA LEU A 33 -7.38 -14.45 -10.47
C LEU A 33 -6.75 -13.31 -9.68
N LEU A 34 -7.19 -13.15 -8.43
CA LEU A 34 -6.63 -12.23 -7.45
C LEU A 34 -5.68 -13.00 -6.56
N THR A 35 -4.39 -12.81 -6.76
CA THR A 35 -3.30 -13.45 -6.01
C THR A 35 -2.63 -12.50 -5.03
N HIS A 36 -2.83 -11.19 -5.20
CA HIS A 36 -2.36 -10.16 -4.30
C HIS A 36 -3.34 -9.99 -3.13
N GLY A 37 -2.87 -10.18 -1.88
CA GLY A 37 -3.71 -10.08 -0.70
C GLY A 37 -4.35 -8.71 -0.51
N GLY A 38 -3.65 -7.62 -0.88
CA GLY A 38 -4.18 -6.26 -0.86
C GLY A 38 -5.38 -6.07 -1.79
N ASP A 39 -5.31 -6.61 -3.01
CA ASP A 39 -6.38 -6.53 -4.00
C ASP A 39 -7.57 -7.42 -3.64
N LEU A 40 -7.29 -8.62 -3.13
CA LEU A 40 -8.31 -9.53 -2.61
C LEU A 40 -9.08 -8.87 -1.46
N ALA A 41 -8.37 -8.33 -0.47
CA ALA A 41 -8.99 -7.66 0.67
C ALA A 41 -9.72 -6.36 0.26
N TRP A 42 -9.20 -5.59 -0.70
CA TRP A 42 -9.88 -4.41 -1.23
C TRP A 42 -11.24 -4.73 -1.86
N LEU A 43 -11.35 -5.88 -2.52
CA LEU A 43 -12.54 -6.29 -3.24
C LEU A 43 -13.52 -7.09 -2.38
N THR A 44 -13.05 -7.65 -1.25
CA THR A 44 -13.82 -8.64 -0.49
C THR A 44 -13.89 -8.39 1.01
N ASP A 45 -13.07 -7.51 1.57
CA ASP A 45 -12.79 -7.33 3.01
C ASP A 45 -12.14 -8.57 3.68
N PHE A 46 -11.89 -9.65 2.95
CA PHE A 46 -11.19 -10.81 3.50
C PHE A 46 -9.69 -10.52 3.66
N THR A 47 -9.17 -10.74 4.85
CA THR A 47 -7.79 -10.38 5.23
C THR A 47 -6.84 -11.57 5.44
N GLY A 48 -7.32 -12.80 5.23
CA GLY A 48 -6.52 -14.01 5.39
C GLY A 48 -5.52 -14.20 4.25
N ASP A 49 -4.43 -14.86 4.58
CA ASP A 49 -3.38 -15.24 3.63
C ASP A 49 -3.71 -16.55 2.88
N ASP A 50 -2.77 -17.03 2.05
CA ASP A 50 -2.80 -18.34 1.38
C ASP A 50 -4.10 -18.62 0.61
N SER A 51 -4.67 -17.55 0.05
CA SER A 51 -5.97 -17.53 -0.59
C SER A 51 -5.91 -16.88 -1.96
N ILE A 52 -6.80 -17.31 -2.87
CA ILE A 52 -6.92 -16.72 -4.21
C ILE A 52 -8.41 -16.39 -4.47
N GLY A 53 -8.67 -15.16 -4.89
CA GLY A 53 -9.97 -14.76 -5.37
C GLY A 53 -10.16 -15.13 -6.85
N VAL A 54 -11.32 -15.69 -7.20
CA VAL A 54 -11.71 -15.89 -8.60
C VAL A 54 -12.91 -15.00 -8.88
N VAL A 55 -12.69 -13.91 -9.58
CA VAL A 55 -13.74 -12.97 -10.00
C VAL A 55 -14.28 -13.39 -11.35
N THR A 56 -15.61 -13.46 -11.47
CA THR A 56 -16.32 -13.69 -12.73
C THR A 56 -17.42 -12.64 -12.91
N ALA A 57 -18.08 -12.60 -14.04
CA ALA A 57 -19.21 -11.72 -14.28
C ALA A 57 -20.34 -11.87 -13.22
N ARG A 58 -20.48 -13.08 -12.65
CA ARG A 58 -21.63 -13.42 -11.77
C ARG A 58 -21.27 -13.49 -10.28
N ALA A 59 -20.02 -13.81 -9.93
CA ALA A 59 -19.65 -14.10 -8.55
C ALA A 59 -18.16 -13.85 -8.30
N ILE A 60 -17.82 -13.67 -7.03
CA ILE A 60 -16.46 -13.80 -6.52
C ILE A 60 -16.41 -15.07 -5.67
N THR A 61 -15.46 -15.93 -5.96
CA THR A 61 -15.22 -17.16 -5.21
C THR A 61 -13.86 -17.06 -4.54
N LEU A 62 -13.83 -17.17 -3.22
CA LEU A 62 -12.61 -17.32 -2.43
C LEU A 62 -12.19 -18.79 -2.43
N VAL A 63 -10.99 -19.09 -2.89
CA VAL A 63 -10.35 -20.40 -2.74
C VAL A 63 -9.33 -20.29 -1.63
N THR A 64 -9.57 -20.99 -0.55
CA THR A 64 -8.74 -20.98 0.66
C THR A 64 -8.69 -22.38 1.29
N ASP A 65 -8.17 -22.55 2.49
CA ASP A 65 -8.22 -23.82 3.22
C ASP A 65 -8.89 -23.69 4.60
N PHE A 66 -8.91 -24.78 5.35
CA PHE A 66 -9.63 -24.87 6.63
C PHE A 66 -9.15 -23.83 7.67
N ARG A 67 -7.91 -23.35 7.61
CA ARG A 67 -7.35 -22.36 8.55
C ARG A 67 -8.09 -21.04 8.48
N TYR A 68 -8.65 -20.72 7.33
CA TYR A 68 -9.30 -19.42 7.04
C TYR A 68 -10.83 -19.55 6.85
N GLU A 69 -11.41 -20.74 7.04
CA GLU A 69 -12.84 -20.94 6.78
C GLU A 69 -13.72 -20.11 7.71
N GLU A 70 -13.44 -20.12 9.01
CA GLU A 70 -14.16 -19.34 10.00
C GLU A 70 -13.92 -17.83 9.81
N GLN A 71 -12.67 -17.42 9.59
CA GLN A 71 -12.33 -16.01 9.32
C GLN A 71 -13.09 -15.49 8.09
N ALA A 72 -13.12 -16.24 6.99
CA ALA A 72 -13.85 -15.85 5.79
C ALA A 72 -15.37 -15.80 6.01
N GLN A 73 -15.90 -16.61 6.94
CA GLN A 73 -17.31 -16.55 7.33
C GLN A 73 -17.63 -15.28 8.11
N ILE A 74 -16.73 -14.83 8.97
CA ILE A 74 -16.89 -13.63 9.80
C ILE A 74 -16.69 -12.36 8.96
N GLU A 75 -15.58 -12.27 8.23
CA GLU A 75 -15.20 -11.07 7.49
C GLU A 75 -16.03 -10.84 6.22
N SER A 76 -16.34 -11.93 5.50
CA SER A 76 -16.98 -11.88 4.17
C SER A 76 -18.09 -12.93 4.03
N PRO A 77 -19.15 -12.87 4.85
CA PRO A 77 -20.19 -13.91 4.90
C PRO A 77 -20.96 -14.08 3.58
N TRP A 78 -20.95 -13.06 2.72
CA TRP A 78 -21.57 -13.03 1.41
C TRP A 78 -20.75 -13.75 0.32
N LEU A 79 -19.46 -13.98 0.59
CA LEU A 79 -18.52 -14.51 -0.39
C LEU A 79 -18.72 -16.02 -0.60
N LYS A 80 -18.74 -16.44 -1.86
CA LYS A 80 -18.69 -17.86 -2.16
C LYS A 80 -17.33 -18.43 -1.78
N ARG A 81 -17.29 -19.53 -1.03
CA ARG A 81 -16.06 -20.15 -0.55
C ARG A 81 -15.85 -21.54 -1.11
N VAL A 82 -14.62 -21.87 -1.42
CA VAL A 82 -14.15 -23.22 -1.74
C VAL A 82 -13.00 -23.53 -0.81
N ILE A 83 -13.25 -24.43 0.15
CA ILE A 83 -12.23 -24.89 1.10
C ILE A 83 -11.49 -26.05 0.46
N ARG A 84 -10.22 -25.81 0.14
CA ARG A 84 -9.36 -26.83 -0.46
C ARG A 84 -8.81 -27.77 0.60
N THR A 85 -8.68 -29.05 0.24
CA THR A 85 -7.99 -30.06 1.05
C THR A 85 -6.67 -30.51 0.39
N GLY A 86 -6.33 -29.97 -0.78
CA GLY A 86 -5.15 -30.28 -1.57
C GLY A 86 -4.56 -29.04 -2.24
N LYS A 87 -3.98 -29.24 -3.43
CA LYS A 87 -3.29 -28.18 -4.17
C LYS A 87 -4.23 -27.05 -4.55
N MET A 88 -3.77 -25.80 -4.41
CA MET A 88 -4.49 -24.60 -4.85
C MET A 88 -4.87 -24.69 -6.33
N SER A 89 -3.97 -25.15 -7.19
CA SER A 89 -4.20 -25.30 -8.63
C SER A 89 -5.36 -26.24 -8.97
N ASP A 90 -5.56 -27.32 -8.21
CA ASP A 90 -6.67 -28.24 -8.41
C ASP A 90 -8.01 -27.62 -8.02
N ALA A 91 -8.01 -26.85 -6.93
CA ALA A 91 -9.19 -26.13 -6.49
C ALA A 91 -9.56 -25.01 -7.49
N LEU A 92 -8.58 -24.26 -7.98
CA LEU A 92 -8.79 -23.24 -9.02
C LEU A 92 -9.33 -23.86 -10.31
N MET A 93 -8.79 -24.98 -10.77
CA MET A 93 -9.31 -25.72 -11.93
C MET A 93 -10.78 -26.11 -11.74
N LYS A 94 -11.17 -26.54 -10.55
CA LYS A 94 -12.59 -26.88 -10.25
C LYS A 94 -13.48 -25.64 -10.32
N VAL A 95 -13.04 -24.51 -9.78
CA VAL A 95 -13.78 -23.23 -9.80
C VAL A 95 -13.92 -22.69 -11.21
N LEU A 96 -12.85 -22.71 -11.98
CA LEU A 96 -12.82 -22.23 -13.37
C LEU A 96 -13.59 -23.15 -14.34
N GLY A 97 -13.76 -24.42 -13.97
CA GLY A 97 -14.51 -25.38 -14.77
C GLY A 97 -13.72 -26.08 -15.88
N ARG A 98 -14.44 -26.85 -16.73
CA ARG A 98 -13.83 -27.72 -17.75
C ARG A 98 -13.30 -26.99 -18.98
N SER A 99 -13.95 -25.88 -19.34
CA SER A 99 -13.65 -25.10 -20.54
C SER A 99 -13.67 -23.60 -20.19
N PRO A 100 -12.76 -23.15 -19.34
CA PRO A 100 -12.68 -21.75 -19.03
C PRO A 100 -12.22 -21.00 -20.29
N GLY A 101 -12.81 -19.86 -20.56
CA GLY A 101 -12.42 -18.99 -21.66
C GLY A 101 -11.06 -18.32 -21.39
N ALA A 102 -11.03 -17.01 -21.46
CA ALA A 102 -9.85 -16.23 -21.11
C ALA A 102 -9.81 -15.96 -19.60
N VAL A 103 -8.72 -16.34 -18.93
CA VAL A 103 -8.49 -16.12 -17.51
C VAL A 103 -7.36 -15.12 -17.33
N GLY A 104 -7.69 -13.94 -16.78
CA GLY A 104 -6.72 -12.94 -16.38
C GLY A 104 -6.04 -13.33 -15.06
N PHE A 105 -4.80 -12.90 -14.88
CA PHE A 105 -4.07 -13.01 -13.62
C PHE A 105 -3.22 -11.76 -13.40
N GLU A 106 -2.99 -11.39 -12.15
CA GLU A 106 -2.21 -10.23 -11.77
C GLU A 106 -0.73 -10.43 -12.10
N ALA A 107 -0.26 -9.79 -13.17
CA ALA A 107 1.07 -10.02 -13.72
C ALA A 107 2.23 -9.67 -12.75
N ASN A 108 2.00 -8.71 -11.83
CA ASN A 108 3.03 -8.25 -10.90
C ASN A 108 3.09 -9.11 -9.61
N PHE A 109 2.09 -9.97 -9.37
CA PHE A 109 1.96 -10.72 -8.11
C PHE A 109 1.88 -12.23 -8.30
N THR A 110 1.29 -12.68 -9.42
CA THR A 110 1.19 -14.11 -9.71
C THR A 110 2.52 -14.66 -10.18
N THR A 111 3.03 -15.66 -9.49
CA THR A 111 4.32 -16.28 -9.85
C THR A 111 4.21 -17.19 -11.07
N VAL A 112 5.33 -17.37 -11.79
CA VAL A 112 5.40 -18.36 -12.89
C VAL A 112 5.03 -19.75 -12.39
N GLY A 113 5.48 -20.12 -11.18
CA GLY A 113 5.16 -21.42 -10.57
C GLY A 113 3.65 -21.65 -10.36
N GLN A 114 2.91 -20.60 -9.96
CA GLN A 114 1.44 -20.69 -9.81
C GLN A 114 0.76 -20.89 -11.16
N ILE A 115 1.20 -20.19 -12.19
CA ILE A 115 0.69 -20.32 -13.56
C ILE A 115 0.94 -21.72 -14.12
N ASP A 116 2.15 -22.24 -13.94
CA ASP A 116 2.51 -23.57 -14.43
C ASP A 116 1.81 -24.69 -13.64
N ALA A 117 1.61 -24.50 -12.34
CA ALA A 117 0.81 -25.42 -11.53
C ALA A 117 -0.65 -25.46 -12.01
N LEU A 118 -1.23 -24.30 -12.35
CA LEU A 118 -2.59 -24.24 -12.89
C LEU A 118 -2.69 -24.96 -14.26
N LYS A 119 -1.73 -24.71 -15.18
CA LYS A 119 -1.68 -25.41 -16.47
C LYS A 119 -1.57 -26.92 -16.29
N ARG A 120 -0.65 -27.38 -15.43
CA ARG A 120 -0.48 -28.82 -15.13
C ARG A 120 -1.77 -29.45 -14.56
N ALA A 121 -2.49 -28.77 -13.67
CA ALA A 121 -3.75 -29.29 -13.13
C ALA A 121 -4.78 -29.62 -14.21
N TYR A 122 -4.81 -28.83 -15.31
CA TYR A 122 -5.64 -29.15 -16.47
C TYR A 122 -5.10 -30.30 -17.30
N THR A 123 -3.79 -30.29 -17.61
CA THR A 123 -3.13 -31.33 -18.43
C THR A 123 -3.23 -32.70 -17.78
N ASP A 124 -2.99 -32.82 -16.49
CA ASP A 124 -3.06 -34.06 -15.72
C ASP A 124 -4.48 -34.69 -15.76
N LYS A 125 -5.50 -33.88 -15.93
CA LYS A 125 -6.89 -34.30 -16.10
C LYS A 125 -7.30 -34.41 -17.57
N LYS A 126 -6.35 -34.34 -18.50
CA LYS A 126 -6.60 -34.37 -19.96
C LYS A 126 -7.62 -33.31 -20.40
N ARG A 127 -7.53 -32.10 -19.81
CA ARG A 127 -8.42 -30.94 -20.11
C ARG A 127 -7.64 -29.84 -20.78
N LYS A 128 -8.31 -29.05 -21.61
CA LYS A 128 -7.73 -27.85 -22.20
C LYS A 128 -7.59 -26.78 -21.12
N ALA A 129 -6.36 -26.30 -20.91
CA ALA A 129 -6.10 -25.18 -20.01
C ALA A 129 -6.75 -23.87 -20.55
N PRO A 130 -7.10 -22.93 -19.67
CA PRO A 130 -7.59 -21.61 -20.08
C PRO A 130 -6.56 -20.86 -20.91
N ARG A 131 -7.05 -19.92 -21.73
CA ARG A 131 -6.18 -18.88 -22.30
C ARG A 131 -5.81 -17.90 -21.19
N LEU A 132 -4.60 -18.04 -20.65
CA LEU A 132 -4.09 -17.19 -19.58
C LEU A 132 -3.62 -15.84 -20.14
N LYS A 133 -4.10 -14.75 -19.54
CA LYS A 133 -3.76 -13.39 -19.91
C LYS A 133 -3.16 -12.66 -18.73
N ALA A 134 -1.91 -12.22 -18.85
CA ALA A 134 -1.28 -11.35 -17.87
C ALA A 134 -1.97 -9.97 -17.86
N VAL A 135 -2.53 -9.59 -16.74
CA VAL A 135 -3.22 -8.31 -16.54
C VAL A 135 -2.31 -7.42 -15.69
N ARG A 136 -1.96 -6.28 -16.25
CA ARG A 136 -1.09 -5.30 -15.57
C ARG A 136 -1.91 -4.13 -15.08
N ASP A 137 -1.63 -3.67 -13.88
CA ASP A 137 -2.03 -2.38 -13.30
C ASP A 137 -3.55 -2.08 -13.26
N VAL A 138 -4.42 -3.05 -13.55
CA VAL A 138 -5.89 -2.84 -13.56
C VAL A 138 -6.37 -2.50 -12.16
N LEU A 139 -6.10 -3.37 -11.18
CA LEU A 139 -6.52 -3.16 -9.80
C LEU A 139 -5.77 -1.99 -9.15
N VAL A 140 -4.48 -1.85 -9.44
CA VAL A 140 -3.68 -0.70 -9.01
C VAL A 140 -4.31 0.62 -9.50
N ASN A 141 -4.75 0.69 -10.76
CA ASN A 141 -5.44 1.86 -11.29
C ASN A 141 -6.84 2.08 -10.68
N LEU A 142 -7.58 1.02 -10.39
CA LEU A 142 -8.88 1.12 -9.72
C LEU A 142 -8.74 1.59 -8.26
N ARG A 143 -7.70 1.13 -7.54
CA ARG A 143 -7.37 1.51 -6.17
C ARG A 143 -6.77 2.91 -6.04
N LYS A 144 -6.28 3.48 -7.13
CA LYS A 144 -5.72 4.83 -7.16
C LYS A 144 -6.70 5.88 -6.61
N THR A 145 -7.96 5.78 -6.98
CA THR A 145 -9.03 6.66 -6.48
C THR A 145 -9.75 6.00 -5.32
N LYS A 146 -9.53 6.52 -4.12
CA LYS A 146 -10.10 6.04 -2.87
C LYS A 146 -11.54 6.49 -2.72
N ASP A 147 -12.40 5.61 -2.26
CA ASP A 147 -13.74 5.98 -1.82
C ASP A 147 -13.73 6.60 -0.41
N ALA A 148 -14.87 7.08 0.07
CA ALA A 148 -14.98 7.77 1.36
C ALA A 148 -14.55 6.86 2.53
N SER A 149 -14.91 5.57 2.49
CA SER A 149 -14.57 4.62 3.55
C SER A 149 -13.06 4.35 3.62
N GLU A 150 -12.40 4.30 2.47
CA GLU A 150 -10.94 4.17 2.37
C GLU A 150 -10.23 5.40 2.93
N ILE A 151 -10.70 6.60 2.53
CA ILE A 151 -10.14 7.87 3.02
C ILE A 151 -10.27 7.99 4.54
N ASP A 152 -11.40 7.62 5.11
CA ASP A 152 -11.61 7.66 6.57
C ASP A 152 -10.71 6.65 7.30
N THR A 153 -10.48 5.48 6.70
CA THR A 153 -9.57 4.48 7.24
C THR A 153 -8.11 4.94 7.19
N ILE A 154 -7.66 5.54 6.07
CA ILE A 154 -6.32 6.13 5.95
C ILE A 154 -6.15 7.29 6.94
N ARG A 155 -7.15 8.14 7.09
CA ARG A 155 -7.14 9.24 8.07
C ARG A 155 -7.03 8.73 9.51
N ARG A 156 -7.68 7.62 9.84
CA ARG A 156 -7.53 6.95 11.14
C ARG A 156 -6.13 6.39 11.33
N ALA A 157 -5.55 5.73 10.31
CA ALA A 157 -4.17 5.26 10.35
C ALA A 157 -3.19 6.41 10.60
N ALA A 158 -3.36 7.55 9.92
CA ALA A 158 -2.52 8.74 10.12
C ALA A 158 -2.64 9.30 11.56
N ARG A 159 -3.85 9.39 12.10
CA ARG A 159 -4.06 9.83 13.51
C ARG A 159 -3.38 8.90 14.50
N ILE A 160 -3.47 7.59 14.30
CA ILE A 160 -2.79 6.60 15.15
C ILE A 160 -1.26 6.85 15.14
N ALA A 161 -0.69 7.04 13.95
CA ALA A 161 0.73 7.32 13.80
C ALA A 161 1.14 8.64 14.49
N GLU A 162 0.36 9.71 14.32
CA GLU A 162 0.59 11.00 14.99
C GLU A 162 0.50 10.90 16.52
N GLU A 163 -0.52 10.25 17.05
CA GLU A 163 -0.73 10.08 18.50
C GLU A 163 0.39 9.23 19.13
N ALA A 164 0.83 8.18 18.43
CA ALA A 164 1.97 7.37 18.85
C ALA A 164 3.25 8.21 18.91
N PHE A 165 3.51 9.03 17.91
CA PHE A 165 4.66 9.93 17.90
C PHE A 165 4.60 10.96 19.03
N LYS A 166 3.44 11.56 19.31
CA LYS A 166 3.25 12.47 20.45
C LYS A 166 3.62 11.80 21.77
N ALA A 167 3.27 10.51 21.91
CA ALA A 167 3.60 9.75 23.13
C ALA A 167 5.12 9.53 23.29
N ILE A 168 5.81 9.13 22.20
CA ILE A 168 7.25 8.85 22.29
C ILE A 168 8.13 10.10 22.39
N ARG A 169 7.66 11.25 21.92
CA ARG A 169 8.42 12.51 22.02
C ARG A 169 8.93 12.81 23.44
N ARG A 170 8.20 12.37 24.47
CA ARG A 170 8.58 12.54 25.88
C ARG A 170 9.76 11.67 26.31
N LEU A 171 10.11 10.67 25.52
CA LEU A 171 11.20 9.73 25.79
C LEU A 171 12.52 10.18 25.16
N ILE A 172 12.44 11.16 24.24
CA ILE A 172 13.62 11.63 23.50
C ILE A 172 14.54 12.38 24.45
N ARG A 173 15.71 11.80 24.71
CA ARG A 173 16.79 12.32 25.55
C ARG A 173 18.13 11.74 25.09
N PRO A 174 19.24 12.34 25.42
CA PRO A 174 20.57 11.75 25.20
C PRO A 174 20.66 10.36 25.83
N GLY A 175 21.29 9.44 25.12
CA GLY A 175 21.51 8.06 25.55
C GLY A 175 20.42 7.08 25.16
N ILE A 176 19.20 7.51 24.80
CA ILE A 176 18.20 6.58 24.22
C ILE A 176 18.63 6.18 22.80
N THR A 177 18.50 4.92 22.46
CA THR A 177 18.89 4.42 21.13
C THR A 177 17.80 4.60 20.07
N GLU A 178 18.20 4.64 18.81
CA GLU A 178 17.29 4.64 17.66
C GLU A 178 16.33 3.42 17.69
N SER A 179 16.87 2.23 17.99
CA SER A 179 16.10 0.99 18.12
C SER A 179 15.05 1.05 19.23
N GLU A 180 15.38 1.62 20.41
CA GLU A 180 14.42 1.79 21.51
C GLU A 180 13.27 2.71 21.10
N LEU A 181 13.57 3.82 20.41
CA LEU A 181 12.57 4.75 19.91
C LEU A 181 11.68 4.10 18.86
N ALA A 182 12.26 3.38 17.90
CA ALA A 182 11.51 2.67 16.85
C ALA A 182 10.60 1.59 17.43
N ALA A 183 11.11 0.75 18.35
CA ALA A 183 10.32 -0.29 19.00
C ALA A 183 9.16 0.30 19.82
N THR A 184 9.43 1.39 20.57
CA THR A 184 8.40 2.05 21.38
C THR A 184 7.33 2.69 20.49
N LEU A 185 7.71 3.25 19.32
CA LEU A 185 6.80 3.83 18.36
C LEU A 185 5.82 2.79 17.81
N ILE A 186 6.32 1.61 17.43
CA ILE A 186 5.49 0.48 17.00
C ILE A 186 4.54 0.03 18.13
N LEU A 187 5.05 -0.10 19.34
CA LEU A 187 4.21 -0.45 20.50
C LEU A 187 3.09 0.56 20.72
N GLU A 188 3.39 1.85 20.66
CA GLU A 188 2.39 2.91 20.85
C GLU A 188 1.35 2.93 19.71
N MET A 189 1.73 2.62 18.46
CA MET A 189 0.76 2.45 17.37
C MET A 189 -0.16 1.25 17.61
N ARG A 190 0.38 0.11 18.06
CA ARG A 190 -0.42 -1.09 18.39
C ARG A 190 -1.40 -0.84 19.54
N LYS A 191 -1.00 -0.15 20.60
CA LYS A 191 -1.90 0.25 21.71
C LYS A 191 -3.09 1.10 21.23
N ARG A 192 -2.97 1.79 20.09
CA ARG A 192 -4.02 2.62 19.48
C ARG A 192 -4.82 1.92 18.40
N GLY A 193 -4.62 0.61 18.23
CA GLY A 193 -5.39 -0.24 17.33
C GLY A 193 -4.78 -0.48 15.96
N ALA A 194 -3.54 -0.06 15.70
CA ALA A 194 -2.83 -0.47 14.50
C ALA A 194 -2.48 -1.96 14.56
N SER A 195 -2.52 -2.65 13.44
CA SER A 195 -2.01 -4.02 13.31
C SER A 195 -0.48 -4.08 13.28
N GLY A 196 0.20 -2.95 13.08
CA GLY A 196 1.65 -2.80 13.04
C GLY A 196 2.06 -1.51 12.34
N GLY A 197 3.31 -1.42 11.92
CA GLY A 197 3.77 -0.39 11.01
C GLY A 197 3.31 -0.61 9.58
N SER A 198 3.22 0.46 8.80
CA SER A 198 3.03 0.39 7.34
C SER A 198 4.27 -0.17 6.65
N PHE A 199 5.41 0.13 7.22
CA PHE A 199 6.77 -0.29 6.86
C PHE A 199 7.64 -0.30 8.13
N ASP A 200 8.89 -0.76 8.02
CA ASP A 200 9.86 -0.72 9.11
C ASP A 200 10.19 0.73 9.44
N ALA A 201 9.86 1.17 10.66
CA ALA A 201 10.06 2.56 11.06
C ALA A 201 11.55 2.93 10.99
N ILE A 202 11.85 4.09 10.39
CA ILE A 202 13.17 4.67 10.34
C ILE A 202 13.29 5.66 11.51
N VAL A 203 14.33 5.49 12.32
CA VAL A 203 14.75 6.47 13.32
C VAL A 203 16.25 6.67 13.12
N ALA A 204 16.66 7.86 12.73
CA ALA A 204 18.02 8.14 12.32
C ALA A 204 18.56 9.39 13.04
N ALA A 205 19.59 9.20 13.85
CA ALA A 205 20.23 10.25 14.64
C ALA A 205 21.46 10.82 13.91
N GLY A 206 21.62 12.14 13.96
CA GLY A 206 22.80 12.83 13.42
C GLY A 206 23.03 12.57 11.94
N PRO A 207 24.26 12.17 11.52
CA PRO A 207 24.60 11.93 10.11
C PRO A 207 23.76 10.86 9.43
N ALA A 208 23.26 9.85 10.16
CA ALA A 208 22.42 8.80 9.64
C ALA A 208 21.09 9.34 9.06
N SER A 209 20.63 10.52 9.48
CA SER A 209 19.44 11.18 8.97
C SER A 209 19.52 11.59 7.48
N SER A 210 20.68 11.46 6.85
CA SER A 210 20.90 11.63 5.42
C SER A 210 20.74 10.34 4.60
N LEU A 211 20.39 9.23 5.24
CA LEU A 211 20.23 7.92 4.59
C LEU A 211 18.74 7.58 4.47
N PRO A 212 18.13 7.68 3.26
CA PRO A 212 16.66 7.57 3.11
C PRO A 212 16.08 6.21 3.51
N HIS A 213 16.87 5.13 3.47
CA HIS A 213 16.44 3.77 3.85
C HIS A 213 17.24 3.23 5.03
N TYR A 214 17.57 4.14 5.98
CA TYR A 214 18.31 3.77 7.18
C TYR A 214 17.53 2.78 8.05
N ARG A 215 18.25 1.89 8.70
CA ARG A 215 17.66 0.96 9.69
C ARG A 215 18.12 1.36 11.09
N PRO A 216 17.18 1.61 12.02
CA PRO A 216 17.50 1.98 13.39
C PRO A 216 18.42 0.96 14.06
N GLY A 217 19.50 1.46 14.66
CA GLY A 217 20.52 0.67 15.35
C GLY A 217 20.65 1.02 16.83
N MET A 218 21.79 0.66 17.37
CA MET A 218 22.16 0.95 18.76
C MET A 218 22.79 2.34 18.94
N THR A 219 22.78 3.18 17.89
CA THR A 219 23.23 4.57 17.96
C THR A 219 22.39 5.33 18.97
N ALA A 220 23.04 5.94 19.94
CA ALA A 220 22.40 6.77 20.95
C ALA A 220 22.08 8.16 20.39
N VAL A 221 20.93 8.69 20.74
CA VAL A 221 20.55 10.08 20.46
C VAL A 221 21.43 11.02 21.26
N GLU A 222 21.89 12.09 20.64
CA GLU A 222 22.69 13.15 21.27
C GLU A 222 22.04 14.53 21.06
N TRP A 223 22.48 15.53 21.84
CA TRP A 223 22.11 16.92 21.61
C TRP A 223 22.85 17.53 20.42
N ASN A 224 22.31 18.61 19.91
CA ASN A 224 22.87 19.43 18.84
C ASN A 224 22.96 18.73 17.47
N GLN A 225 22.06 17.78 17.21
CA GLN A 225 21.95 17.08 15.93
C GLN A 225 20.49 16.91 15.47
N PRO A 226 20.25 16.60 14.19
CA PRO A 226 18.94 16.19 13.74
C PRO A 226 18.61 14.79 14.25
N LEU A 227 17.32 14.54 14.47
CA LEU A 227 16.75 13.22 14.70
C LEU A 227 15.56 13.05 13.77
N LEU A 228 15.72 12.23 12.75
CA LEU A 228 14.71 11.93 11.75
C LEU A 228 13.90 10.72 12.19
N PHE A 229 12.59 10.82 12.04
CA PHE A 229 11.63 9.74 12.12
C PHE A 229 10.90 9.64 10.80
N ASP A 230 10.76 8.42 10.28
CA ASP A 230 9.90 8.10 9.16
C ASP A 230 9.14 6.81 9.51
N TRP A 231 7.81 6.91 9.60
CA TRP A 231 6.96 5.86 10.12
C TRP A 231 5.54 5.96 9.60
N GLY A 232 4.82 4.87 9.70
CA GLY A 232 3.40 4.84 9.43
C GLY A 232 2.69 3.72 10.18
N ALA A 233 1.40 3.88 10.43
CA ALA A 233 0.55 2.86 11.03
C ALA A 233 -0.26 2.12 9.96
N ARG A 234 -0.42 0.82 10.14
CA ARG A 234 -1.37 0.01 9.36
C ARG A 234 -2.64 -0.20 10.19
N TYR A 235 -3.76 0.33 9.71
CA TYR A 235 -5.05 0.20 10.36
C TYR A 235 -6.10 -0.33 9.38
N ASN A 236 -6.78 -1.42 9.74
CA ASN A 236 -7.73 -2.12 8.87
C ASN A 236 -7.19 -2.37 7.44
N GLY A 237 -5.90 -2.73 7.36
CA GLY A 237 -5.21 -2.99 6.10
C GLY A 237 -4.76 -1.76 5.31
N TYR A 238 -5.06 -0.53 5.75
CA TYR A 238 -4.61 0.72 5.11
C TYR A 238 -3.41 1.31 5.83
N CYS A 239 -2.51 1.90 5.04
CA CYS A 239 -1.27 2.50 5.47
C CYS A 239 -1.42 4.00 5.74
N SER A 240 -0.66 4.51 6.69
CA SER A 240 -0.25 5.91 6.76
C SER A 240 1.26 6.03 6.57
N ASP A 241 1.73 7.24 6.32
CA ASP A 241 3.12 7.55 6.04
C ASP A 241 3.44 8.98 6.48
N ILE A 242 4.40 9.13 7.40
CA ILE A 242 4.73 10.42 8.04
C ILE A 242 6.23 10.49 8.30
N THR A 243 6.87 11.51 7.76
CA THR A 243 8.25 11.85 8.14
C THR A 243 8.30 13.11 9.01
N ARG A 244 9.13 13.11 10.05
CA ARG A 244 9.44 14.28 10.89
C ARG A 244 10.91 14.33 11.24
N THR A 245 11.52 15.49 11.07
CA THR A 245 12.87 15.75 11.54
C THR A 245 12.82 16.70 12.73
N LEU A 246 13.34 16.25 13.87
CA LEU A 246 13.50 17.07 15.07
C LEU A 246 14.90 17.67 15.08
N LEU A 247 14.99 18.93 15.46
CA LEU A 247 16.26 19.61 15.67
C LEU A 247 16.51 19.69 17.18
N LEU A 248 17.35 18.80 17.70
CA LEU A 248 17.63 18.69 19.13
C LEU A 248 18.68 19.73 19.55
N GLY A 249 18.37 20.50 20.60
CA GLY A 249 19.28 21.52 21.12
C GLY A 249 19.64 22.61 20.09
N LYS A 250 20.94 22.79 19.82
CA LYS A 250 21.49 23.78 18.88
C LYS A 250 22.23 23.09 17.72
N PRO A 251 21.54 22.47 16.78
CA PRO A 251 22.17 21.78 15.66
C PRO A 251 22.94 22.77 14.77
N PRO A 252 23.90 22.31 13.95
CA PRO A 252 24.70 23.14 13.06
C PRO A 252 23.83 24.06 12.19
N LYS A 253 24.32 25.26 11.89
CA LYS A 253 23.61 26.25 11.04
C LYS A 253 23.17 25.62 9.69
N LYS A 254 24.04 24.80 9.11
CA LYS A 254 23.78 24.10 7.85
C LYS A 254 22.55 23.18 7.91
N VAL A 255 22.39 22.43 8.99
CA VAL A 255 21.23 21.54 9.18
C VAL A 255 19.93 22.34 9.28
N ARG A 256 19.95 23.46 9.99
CA ARG A 256 18.79 24.36 10.09
C ARG A 256 18.42 24.99 8.75
N GLU A 257 19.42 25.38 7.95
CA GLU A 257 19.23 25.90 6.59
C GLU A 257 18.56 24.85 5.69
N ILE A 258 19.11 23.65 5.66
CA ILE A 258 18.55 22.52 4.88
C ILE A 258 17.11 22.23 5.31
N TYR A 259 16.86 22.15 6.62
CA TYR A 259 15.51 21.93 7.16
C TYR A 259 14.51 22.98 6.65
N ALA A 260 14.89 24.27 6.66
CA ALA A 260 14.03 25.35 6.19
C ALA A 260 13.72 25.23 4.69
N ILE A 261 14.73 24.88 3.87
CA ILE A 261 14.57 24.68 2.42
C ILE A 261 13.60 23.53 2.12
N VAL A 262 13.78 22.39 2.84
CA VAL A 262 12.91 21.22 2.66
C VAL A 262 11.48 21.54 3.08
N LEU A 263 11.28 22.25 4.19
CA LEU A 263 9.96 22.67 4.66
C LEU A 263 9.29 23.62 3.65
N GLU A 264 10.01 24.60 3.11
CA GLU A 264 9.50 25.51 2.06
C GLU A 264 9.06 24.71 0.83
N ALA A 265 9.90 23.76 0.39
CA ALA A 265 9.61 22.93 -0.77
C ALA A 265 8.37 22.04 -0.54
N GLN A 266 8.22 21.46 0.65
CA GLN A 266 7.07 20.65 1.03
C GLN A 266 5.78 21.47 1.03
N LEU A 267 5.76 22.60 1.72
CA LEU A 267 4.57 23.45 1.82
C LEU A 267 4.13 23.97 0.47
N ALA A 268 5.07 24.42 -0.37
CA ALA A 268 4.77 24.88 -1.73
C ALA A 268 4.22 23.75 -2.62
N ALA A 269 4.73 22.53 -2.48
CA ALA A 269 4.21 21.39 -3.21
C ALA A 269 2.81 20.99 -2.75
N ILE A 270 2.54 21.01 -1.45
CA ILE A 270 1.20 20.76 -0.88
C ILE A 270 0.19 21.78 -1.44
N ASP A 271 0.56 23.06 -1.47
CA ASP A 271 -0.28 24.13 -2.01
C ASP A 271 -0.56 23.97 -3.50
N ALA A 272 0.34 23.32 -4.24
CA ALA A 272 0.16 23.05 -5.67
C ALA A 272 -0.77 21.85 -5.96
N ILE A 273 -1.10 21.02 -4.97
CA ILE A 273 -1.95 19.85 -5.15
C ILE A 273 -3.41 20.27 -5.29
N ARG A 274 -3.99 20.06 -6.49
CA ARG A 274 -5.41 20.26 -6.76
C ARG A 274 -5.87 19.36 -7.90
N PRO A 275 -7.17 19.04 -8.01
CA PRO A 275 -7.72 18.30 -9.14
C PRO A 275 -7.34 18.95 -10.48
N GLY A 276 -6.97 18.13 -11.47
CA GLY A 276 -6.56 18.54 -12.81
C GLY A 276 -5.09 18.93 -12.96
N VAL A 277 -4.32 19.03 -11.86
CA VAL A 277 -2.87 19.24 -11.95
C VAL A 277 -2.16 17.92 -12.23
N GLU A 278 -1.24 17.94 -13.19
CA GLU A 278 -0.41 16.77 -13.47
C GLU A 278 0.60 16.50 -12.34
N SER A 279 0.74 15.25 -11.94
CA SER A 279 1.57 14.82 -10.81
C SER A 279 3.03 15.28 -10.91
N HIS A 280 3.62 15.27 -12.11
CA HIS A 280 5.00 15.75 -12.33
C HIS A 280 5.17 17.26 -12.14
N LYS A 281 4.10 18.05 -12.32
CA LYS A 281 4.15 19.50 -12.07
C LYS A 281 4.24 19.81 -10.58
N VAL A 282 3.60 18.98 -9.73
CA VAL A 282 3.73 19.09 -8.27
C VAL A 282 5.17 18.75 -7.83
N ASP A 283 5.76 17.68 -8.37
CA ASP A 283 7.19 17.37 -8.14
C ASP A 283 8.10 18.54 -8.56
N ALA A 284 7.82 19.16 -9.70
CA ALA A 284 8.62 20.25 -10.22
C ALA A 284 8.64 21.48 -9.30
N VAL A 285 7.56 21.75 -8.55
CA VAL A 285 7.50 22.85 -7.58
C VAL A 285 8.55 22.68 -6.49
N ALA A 286 8.54 21.54 -5.78
CA ALA A 286 9.50 21.26 -4.72
C ALA A 286 10.93 21.20 -5.26
N ARG A 287 11.11 20.53 -6.38
CA ARG A 287 12.43 20.37 -7.03
C ARG A 287 13.05 21.69 -7.45
N LYS A 288 12.23 22.65 -7.93
CA LYS A 288 12.68 24.00 -8.30
C LYS A 288 13.23 24.76 -7.09
N ILE A 289 12.57 24.71 -5.94
CA ILE A 289 12.99 25.36 -4.69
C ILE A 289 14.33 24.78 -4.23
N ILE A 290 14.43 23.46 -4.12
CA ILE A 290 15.65 22.75 -3.69
C ILE A 290 16.81 23.04 -4.66
N LYS A 291 16.55 23.05 -5.98
CA LYS A 291 17.57 23.35 -6.99
C LYS A 291 18.04 24.81 -6.91
N LYS A 292 17.11 25.79 -6.71
CA LYS A 292 17.45 27.22 -6.55
C LYS A 292 18.35 27.44 -5.32
N ALA A 293 18.14 26.68 -4.25
CA ALA A 293 18.97 26.73 -3.06
C ALA A 293 20.35 26.03 -3.22
N GLY A 294 20.67 25.49 -4.39
CA GLY A 294 21.95 24.82 -4.67
C GLY A 294 22.01 23.32 -4.37
N TYR A 295 20.91 22.73 -3.88
CA TYR A 295 20.88 21.32 -3.44
C TYR A 295 20.23 20.35 -4.43
N GLY A 296 19.98 20.74 -5.67
CA GLY A 296 19.26 19.94 -6.65
C GLY A 296 19.81 18.52 -6.88
N LYS A 297 21.12 18.32 -6.77
CA LYS A 297 21.78 16.99 -6.91
C LYS A 297 21.52 16.05 -5.73
N TYR A 298 21.11 16.60 -4.59
CA TYR A 298 20.84 15.86 -3.35
C TYR A 298 19.37 15.51 -3.15
N PHE A 299 18.50 15.83 -4.12
CA PHE A 299 17.11 15.37 -4.18
C PHE A 299 16.95 14.34 -5.30
N GLY A 300 17.28 13.10 -5.02
CA GLY A 300 17.44 12.01 -6.00
C GLY A 300 16.16 11.23 -6.34
N HIS A 301 15.14 11.24 -5.49
CA HIS A 301 13.90 10.47 -5.67
C HIS A 301 12.71 11.33 -6.14
N GLY A 302 11.54 10.74 -6.29
CA GLY A 302 10.29 11.45 -6.56
C GLY A 302 9.80 12.20 -5.33
N LEU A 303 8.94 13.19 -5.55
CA LEU A 303 8.38 13.98 -4.45
C LEU A 303 7.49 13.15 -3.51
N GLY A 304 6.87 12.08 -4.02
CA GLY A 304 5.98 11.23 -3.23
C GLY A 304 5.23 10.22 -4.10
N HIS A 305 4.35 9.50 -3.46
CA HIS A 305 3.59 8.39 -4.04
C HIS A 305 2.17 8.31 -3.47
N GLY A 306 1.31 7.56 -4.14
CA GLY A 306 0.01 7.19 -3.62
C GLY A 306 0.14 6.27 -2.42
N ILE A 307 -0.84 6.30 -1.53
CA ILE A 307 -0.91 5.44 -0.36
C ILE A 307 -2.31 4.83 -0.23
N GLY A 308 -2.39 3.62 0.26
CA GLY A 308 -3.65 2.90 0.45
C GLY A 308 -3.47 1.61 1.23
N ARG A 309 -3.86 0.48 0.67
CA ARG A 309 -3.59 -0.84 1.27
C ARG A 309 -2.12 -1.24 1.15
N ASP A 310 -1.47 -0.79 0.09
CA ASP A 310 -0.02 -0.87 -0.03
C ASP A 310 0.60 0.48 0.32
N ILE A 311 1.84 0.44 0.85
CA ILE A 311 2.54 1.67 1.20
C ILE A 311 2.84 2.51 -0.04
N HIS A 312 3.22 1.88 -1.14
CA HIS A 312 3.45 2.54 -2.41
C HIS A 312 2.35 2.18 -3.42
N GLU A 313 1.52 3.14 -3.76
CA GLU A 313 0.46 3.03 -4.77
C GLU A 313 0.55 4.16 -5.81
N LEU A 314 -0.31 4.11 -6.82
CA LEU A 314 -0.54 5.23 -7.72
C LEU A 314 -1.47 6.27 -7.06
N PRO A 315 -1.39 7.55 -7.50
CA PRO A 315 -0.43 8.11 -8.46
C PRO A 315 0.93 8.39 -7.83
N VAL A 316 1.99 8.47 -8.63
CA VAL A 316 3.31 8.88 -8.16
C VAL A 316 3.59 10.34 -8.53
N LEU A 317 4.22 11.09 -7.62
CA LEU A 317 4.66 12.45 -7.82
C LEU A 317 6.14 12.45 -8.19
N ARG A 318 6.48 12.42 -9.48
CA ARG A 318 7.87 12.42 -9.93
C ARG A 318 8.02 12.99 -11.35
N LYS A 319 9.20 13.54 -11.64
CA LYS A 319 9.52 14.26 -12.89
C LYS A 319 9.26 13.49 -14.19
N ASN A 320 9.31 12.17 -14.18
CA ASN A 320 9.23 11.36 -15.40
C ASN A 320 7.81 10.80 -15.69
N VAL A 321 6.81 11.14 -14.88
CA VAL A 321 5.43 10.69 -15.05
C VAL A 321 4.60 11.84 -15.62
N LYS A 322 4.47 11.86 -16.95
CA LYS A 322 3.64 12.86 -17.65
C LYS A 322 2.23 12.30 -17.88
N GLY A 323 1.25 13.21 -17.97
CA GLY A 323 -0.14 12.88 -18.29
C GLY A 323 -0.94 12.23 -17.14
N GLU A 324 -0.38 12.10 -15.93
CA GLU A 324 -1.09 11.62 -14.75
C GLU A 324 -1.68 12.82 -14.00
N GLU A 325 -2.97 13.07 -14.20
CA GLU A 325 -3.70 14.14 -13.50
C GLU A 325 -4.14 13.69 -12.12
N LEU A 326 -3.96 14.55 -11.14
CA LEU A 326 -4.52 14.36 -9.80
C LEU A 326 -6.03 14.57 -9.84
N ARG A 327 -6.76 13.71 -9.11
CA ARG A 327 -8.22 13.71 -9.07
C ARG A 327 -8.72 13.65 -7.61
N PRO A 328 -9.96 14.08 -7.34
CA PRO A 328 -10.59 13.83 -6.05
C PRO A 328 -10.53 12.33 -5.70
N GLY A 329 -10.18 12.03 -4.44
CA GLY A 329 -9.97 10.64 -3.98
C GLY A 329 -8.55 10.10 -4.16
N HIS A 330 -7.65 10.82 -4.83
CA HIS A 330 -6.22 10.49 -4.76
C HIS A 330 -5.66 10.88 -3.39
N VAL A 331 -4.94 9.99 -2.75
CA VAL A 331 -4.20 10.23 -1.50
C VAL A 331 -2.73 10.00 -1.78
N VAL A 332 -1.90 11.00 -1.50
CA VAL A 332 -0.47 11.00 -1.85
C VAL A 332 0.38 11.50 -0.69
N THR A 333 1.62 11.06 -0.62
CA THR A 333 2.66 11.64 0.24
C THR A 333 3.30 12.87 -0.43
N VAL A 334 3.86 13.77 0.38
CA VAL A 334 4.67 14.90 -0.07
C VAL A 334 5.90 14.97 0.83
N GLU A 335 6.99 14.42 0.33
CA GLU A 335 8.17 14.06 1.12
C GLU A 335 9.48 14.50 0.41
N PRO A 336 9.67 15.78 0.11
CA PRO A 336 10.94 16.24 -0.45
C PRO A 336 12.08 16.01 0.54
N GLY A 337 13.28 15.69 0.03
CA GLY A 337 14.44 15.43 0.86
C GLY A 337 15.73 16.02 0.27
N ILE A 338 16.69 16.31 1.13
CA ILE A 338 18.08 16.70 0.79
C ILE A 338 18.98 15.77 1.59
N TYR A 339 19.73 14.89 0.89
CA TYR A 339 20.55 13.82 1.49
C TYR A 339 22.04 14.01 1.25
#